data_24b9beda5af3c99d5593cb9c8c38dbf1
#
_entry.id   24b9beda5af3c99d5593cb9c8c38dbf1
#
_cell.length_a   1.000
_cell.length_b   1.000
_cell.length_c   1.000
_cell.angle_alpha   90.00
_cell.angle_beta   90.00
_cell.angle_gamma   90.00
#
_symmetry.space_group_name_H-M   'P 1'
#
loop_
_entity.id
_entity.type
_entity.pdbx_description
1 polymer ?
#
loop_
_entity_poly.entity_id
_entity_poly.type
_entity_poly.pdbx_seq_one_letter_code
_entity_poly.pdbx_strand_id
1 'polypeptide(L)'
;MALGGVRDESEIRGHRRTYIGSMPGKILTSLTKVGVRNPLFLLDEVDKMGMDFRGDPASALLEVLDPEQNHTFQDHYVEVDFDLSDVMFVATSNSLNIPGPLLDRLEIIRLAGYTEDEKTSIAVNYLIPKQIKNNGLKKDELKIEESAVRNMIRYYTREAGVRSLEREISKICRKVVKLLLLKKEAAPVVVNADNLEKFLSVRMYDFGLAGKENQVGQVTGLAWTEVGGDLLTIEAAVMPGKGVITRTGSIGDVMKESVEAARTVVRSRARRLGIADESFEKKDIHIHFPDGATPKDGPSAGIAITTALVSVFTGIPIRSDVAMTGEITLRGEVLPIGGLKEKLLAAHRGGIKLVLIPEENVKDLIDIPDNVKNAIEIIPVRWIDKVLELALERMPEALPEPTPEELAKKAAEAAKASEKLSSGEALKH
;
A
#
# COMPACT_ATOMS: atom_id res chain seq x y z
N MET A 1 1.94 2.91 28.83
CA MET A 1 1.93 4.37 28.67
C MET A 1 1.59 4.68 27.22
N ALA A 2 0.57 5.52 26.97
CA ALA A 2 0.30 6.01 25.62
C ALA A 2 1.18 7.22 25.33
N LEU A 3 1.84 7.22 24.17
CA LEU A 3 2.71 8.28 23.68
C LEU A 3 2.02 9.14 22.61
N GLY A 4 0.88 8.68 22.10
CA GLY A 4 0.12 9.44 21.13
C GLY A 4 -0.31 10.81 21.65
N GLY A 5 0.20 11.87 21.00
CA GLY A 5 -0.05 13.26 21.40
C GLY A 5 0.87 13.85 22.44
N VAL A 6 1.84 13.09 22.97
CA VAL A 6 2.90 13.64 23.85
C VAL A 6 3.80 14.57 23.04
N ARG A 7 4.04 15.78 23.54
CA ARG A 7 4.87 16.82 22.90
C ARG A 7 5.89 17.43 23.83
N ASP A 8 5.76 17.19 25.11
CA ASP A 8 6.61 17.74 26.16
C ASP A 8 7.43 16.61 26.79
N GLU A 9 8.75 16.73 26.81
CA GLU A 9 9.65 15.74 27.40
C GLU A 9 9.42 15.58 28.91
N SER A 10 8.89 16.59 29.58
CA SER A 10 8.56 16.52 30.99
C SER A 10 7.49 15.48 31.33
N GLU A 11 6.68 15.08 30.37
CA GLU A 11 5.76 13.93 30.55
C GLU A 11 6.51 12.59 30.76
N ILE A 12 7.72 12.48 30.21
CA ILE A 12 8.59 11.29 30.34
C ILE A 12 9.52 11.45 31.52
N ARG A 13 10.25 12.58 31.58
CA ARG A 13 11.30 12.88 32.56
C ARG A 13 10.84 13.62 33.80
N GLY A 14 9.55 14.01 33.92
CA GLY A 14 9.05 14.82 35.03
C GLY A 14 9.37 16.30 34.93
N HIS A 15 8.72 17.07 35.74
CA HIS A 15 8.91 18.52 35.82
C HIS A 15 9.88 18.88 36.96
N ARG A 16 10.72 19.89 36.76
CA ARG A 16 11.59 20.40 37.83
C ARG A 16 10.75 20.90 39.02
N ARG A 17 11.19 20.59 40.23
CA ARG A 17 10.47 20.94 41.51
C ARG A 17 10.19 22.41 41.69
N THR A 18 10.88 23.29 40.96
CA THR A 18 10.71 24.73 41.01
C THR A 18 9.37 25.23 40.43
N TYR A 19 8.67 24.40 39.66
CA TYR A 19 7.39 24.78 39.06
C TYR A 19 6.19 24.36 39.91
N ILE A 20 5.18 25.21 39.98
CA ILE A 20 3.90 24.88 40.63
C ILE A 20 3.22 23.77 39.83
N GLY A 21 2.81 22.70 40.51
CA GLY A 21 2.22 21.54 39.88
C GLY A 21 3.23 20.53 39.33
N SER A 22 4.52 20.68 39.67
CA SER A 22 5.56 19.71 39.29
C SER A 22 5.24 18.31 39.80
N MET A 23 5.53 17.31 39.00
CA MET A 23 5.30 15.89 39.30
C MET A 23 6.35 15.02 38.59
N PRO A 24 6.59 13.81 39.12
CA PRO A 24 7.44 12.83 38.43
C PRO A 24 6.92 12.47 37.04
N GLY A 25 7.81 12.08 36.15
CA GLY A 25 7.49 11.59 34.83
C GLY A 25 6.66 10.31 34.84
N LYS A 26 5.99 10.07 33.75
CA LYS A 26 5.11 8.89 33.58
C LYS A 26 5.87 7.56 33.73
N ILE A 27 7.17 7.52 33.41
CA ILE A 27 8.00 6.31 33.58
C ILE A 27 8.04 5.93 35.07
N LEU A 28 8.59 6.81 35.92
CA LEU A 28 8.70 6.52 37.35
C LEU A 28 7.35 6.39 38.05
N THR A 29 6.36 7.22 37.66
CA THR A 29 5.00 7.09 38.19
C THR A 29 4.38 5.73 37.91
N SER A 30 4.62 5.18 36.71
CA SER A 30 4.10 3.86 36.34
C SER A 30 4.84 2.74 37.06
N LEU A 31 6.15 2.82 37.18
CA LEU A 31 6.97 1.85 37.92
C LEU A 31 6.56 1.81 39.41
N THR A 32 6.35 2.97 40.04
CA THR A 32 5.89 3.05 41.40
C THR A 32 4.53 2.37 41.62
N LYS A 33 3.61 2.52 40.66
CA LYS A 33 2.28 1.85 40.74
C LYS A 33 2.38 0.33 40.63
N VAL A 34 3.30 -0.18 39.80
CA VAL A 34 3.48 -1.60 39.58
C VAL A 34 4.23 -2.24 40.74
N GLY A 35 5.17 -1.54 41.36
CA GLY A 35 5.88 -1.96 42.56
C GLY A 35 6.91 -3.08 42.35
N VAL A 36 7.36 -3.31 41.09
CA VAL A 36 8.43 -4.26 40.75
C VAL A 36 9.51 -3.56 39.94
N ARG A 37 10.75 -4.07 39.99
CA ARG A 37 11.88 -3.48 39.29
C ARG A 37 11.98 -3.89 37.82
N ASN A 38 11.43 -5.04 37.46
CA ASN A 38 11.54 -5.67 36.14
C ASN A 38 10.18 -5.86 35.43
N PRO A 39 9.34 -4.84 35.32
CA PRO A 39 8.08 -4.97 34.61
C PRO A 39 8.28 -5.02 33.10
N LEU A 40 7.27 -5.54 32.38
CA LEU A 40 7.08 -5.24 30.97
C LEU A 40 6.45 -3.85 30.85
N PHE A 41 7.13 -2.91 30.19
CA PHE A 41 6.66 -1.54 30.00
C PHE A 41 6.22 -1.32 28.55
N LEU A 42 4.94 -1.13 28.32
CA LEU A 42 4.38 -0.88 26.99
C LEU A 42 4.36 0.63 26.70
N LEU A 43 5.03 1.02 25.61
CA LEU A 43 5.03 2.36 25.00
C LEU A 43 4.13 2.33 23.75
N ASP A 44 2.91 2.83 23.87
CA ASP A 44 1.89 2.73 22.82
C ASP A 44 1.91 3.96 21.90
N GLU A 45 1.86 3.74 20.58
CA GLU A 45 1.82 4.77 19.54
C GLU A 45 3.05 5.70 19.53
N VAL A 46 4.26 5.11 19.50
CA VAL A 46 5.52 5.87 19.52
C VAL A 46 5.70 6.79 18.29
N ASP A 47 5.10 6.46 17.16
CA ASP A 47 5.12 7.26 15.92
C ASP A 47 4.21 8.50 15.99
N LYS A 48 3.38 8.64 17.01
CA LYS A 48 2.46 9.76 17.21
C LYS A 48 2.98 10.84 18.17
N MET A 49 4.22 10.68 18.66
CA MET A 49 4.88 11.74 19.41
C MET A 49 5.18 12.92 18.48
N GLY A 50 5.09 14.14 19.01
CA GLY A 50 5.45 15.36 18.31
C GLY A 50 6.55 16.12 19.03
N MET A 51 7.31 16.94 18.30
CA MET A 51 8.18 17.96 18.87
C MET A 51 7.47 19.30 18.88
N ASP A 52 7.69 20.11 19.92
CA ASP A 52 7.34 21.53 19.95
C ASP A 52 8.42 22.34 20.71
N PHE A 53 8.16 23.61 20.93
CA PHE A 53 9.10 24.52 21.63
C PHE A 53 9.36 24.13 23.09
N ARG A 54 8.61 23.18 23.65
CA ARG A 54 8.73 22.72 25.05
C ARG A 54 9.67 21.54 25.21
N GLY A 55 10.08 20.91 24.10
CA GLY A 55 11.04 19.82 24.12
C GLY A 55 10.81 18.77 23.07
N ASP A 56 11.65 17.75 23.11
CA ASP A 56 11.62 16.57 22.24
C ASP A 56 11.44 15.28 23.05
N PRO A 57 10.22 14.75 23.15
CA PRO A 57 9.97 13.49 23.85
C PRO A 57 10.77 12.30 23.28
N ALA A 58 11.12 12.32 21.99
CA ALA A 58 11.92 11.27 21.39
C ALA A 58 13.34 11.24 21.98
N SER A 59 13.93 12.41 22.24
CA SER A 59 15.22 12.53 22.93
C SER A 59 15.18 11.98 24.37
N ALA A 60 14.07 12.21 25.09
CA ALA A 60 13.89 11.63 26.40
C ALA A 60 13.80 10.08 26.37
N LEU A 61 13.14 9.53 25.34
CA LEU A 61 13.07 8.10 25.15
C LEU A 61 14.40 7.47 24.74
N LEU A 62 15.30 8.20 24.09
CA LEU A 62 16.64 7.70 23.80
C LEU A 62 17.39 7.29 25.07
N GLU A 63 17.34 8.11 26.11
CA GLU A 63 17.96 7.78 27.40
C GLU A 63 17.28 6.58 28.07
N VAL A 64 15.97 6.47 27.97
CA VAL A 64 15.20 5.36 28.55
C VAL A 64 15.51 4.01 27.87
N LEU A 65 15.67 4.02 26.54
CA LEU A 65 15.81 2.82 25.72
C LEU A 65 17.28 2.44 25.44
N ASP A 66 18.22 3.35 25.65
CA ASP A 66 19.64 3.08 25.44
C ASP A 66 20.24 2.27 26.60
N PRO A 67 20.69 1.03 26.38
CA PRO A 67 21.29 0.22 27.44
C PRO A 67 22.55 0.83 28.08
N GLU A 68 23.22 1.75 27.35
CA GLU A 68 24.42 2.43 27.88
C GLU A 68 24.08 3.57 28.82
N GLN A 69 22.84 4.09 28.79
CA GLN A 69 22.40 5.25 29.57
C GLN A 69 21.27 4.95 30.56
N ASN A 70 20.46 3.92 30.31
CA ASN A 70 19.22 3.68 31.07
C ASN A 70 19.45 3.29 32.55
N HIS A 71 20.65 2.85 32.91
CA HIS A 71 21.01 2.53 34.31
C HIS A 71 21.18 3.78 35.19
N THR A 72 21.32 4.95 34.59
CA THR A 72 21.44 6.25 35.25
C THR A 72 20.34 7.21 34.80
N PHE A 73 19.16 6.69 34.49
CA PHE A 73 18.04 7.53 34.07
C PHE A 73 17.67 8.54 35.18
N GLN A 74 17.60 9.81 34.81
CA GLN A 74 17.32 10.87 35.76
C GLN A 74 15.97 11.54 35.45
N ASP A 75 15.03 11.41 36.42
CA ASP A 75 13.80 12.16 36.42
C ASP A 75 14.02 13.55 37.02
N HIS A 76 13.57 14.61 36.35
CA HIS A 76 13.81 16.00 36.76
C HIS A 76 13.08 16.39 38.08
N TYR A 77 12.05 15.64 38.47
CA TYR A 77 11.35 15.85 39.73
C TYR A 77 12.03 15.13 40.87
N VAL A 78 12.48 13.91 40.65
CA VAL A 78 13.08 13.06 41.69
C VAL A 78 14.56 13.45 41.92
N GLU A 79 15.28 13.83 40.85
CA GLU A 79 16.68 14.28 40.87
C GLU A 79 17.67 13.24 41.47
N VAL A 80 17.30 11.95 41.29
CA VAL A 80 18.13 10.79 41.70
C VAL A 80 18.19 9.84 40.54
N ASP A 81 19.36 9.25 40.30
CA ASP A 81 19.53 8.23 39.28
C ASP A 81 18.66 7.00 39.57
N PHE A 82 17.96 6.55 38.57
CA PHE A 82 17.11 5.37 38.62
C PHE A 82 17.52 4.35 37.55
N ASP A 83 17.77 3.13 37.99
CA ASP A 83 18.21 2.05 37.12
C ASP A 83 17.01 1.40 36.41
N LEU A 84 16.95 1.58 35.08
CA LEU A 84 15.92 1.02 34.19
C LEU A 84 16.41 -0.26 33.44
N SER A 85 17.63 -0.74 33.72
CA SER A 85 18.24 -1.87 32.96
C SER A 85 17.46 -3.18 33.08
N ASP A 86 16.73 -3.38 34.18
CA ASP A 86 15.88 -4.56 34.40
C ASP A 86 14.49 -4.45 33.74
N VAL A 87 14.14 -3.30 33.17
CA VAL A 87 12.81 -3.06 32.55
C VAL A 87 12.81 -3.51 31.10
N MET A 88 11.87 -4.37 30.74
CA MET A 88 11.65 -4.75 29.35
C MET A 88 10.70 -3.76 28.68
N PHE A 89 11.19 -3.01 27.70
CA PHE A 89 10.37 -2.07 26.95
C PHE A 89 9.83 -2.71 25.65
N VAL A 90 8.53 -2.54 25.41
CA VAL A 90 7.89 -2.91 24.15
C VAL A 90 7.19 -1.67 23.61
N ALA A 91 7.48 -1.30 22.36
CA ALA A 91 6.86 -0.18 21.69
C ALA A 91 5.88 -0.65 20.62
N THR A 92 4.78 0.09 20.42
CA THR A 92 3.90 -0.11 19.27
C THR A 92 3.95 1.09 18.34
N SER A 93 3.82 0.83 17.05
CA SER A 93 3.78 1.87 16.03
C SER A 93 2.92 1.42 14.84
N ASN A 94 2.25 2.37 14.19
CA ASN A 94 1.53 2.12 12.94
C ASN A 94 2.37 2.45 11.71
N SER A 95 3.44 3.21 11.87
CA SER A 95 4.34 3.61 10.80
C SER A 95 5.79 3.60 11.27
N LEU A 96 6.73 3.58 10.33
CA LEU A 96 8.16 3.75 10.63
C LEU A 96 8.59 5.22 10.59
N ASN A 97 7.66 6.16 10.65
CA ASN A 97 7.96 7.58 10.77
C ASN A 97 8.36 7.93 12.21
N ILE A 98 9.50 7.38 12.62
CA ILE A 98 10.11 7.50 13.94
C ILE A 98 11.50 8.10 13.72
N PRO A 99 11.98 9.02 14.58
CA PRO A 99 13.34 9.54 14.47
C PRO A 99 14.39 8.43 14.37
N GLY A 100 15.31 8.54 13.40
CA GLY A 100 16.33 7.54 13.11
C GLY A 100 17.09 7.05 14.35
N PRO A 101 17.63 7.95 15.23
CA PRO A 101 18.33 7.54 16.42
C PRO A 101 17.50 6.68 17.38
N LEU A 102 16.18 6.92 17.45
CA LEU A 102 15.29 6.10 18.28
C LEU A 102 15.02 4.75 17.61
N LEU A 103 14.89 4.74 16.29
CA LEU A 103 14.67 3.52 15.51
C LEU A 103 15.87 2.55 15.62
N ASP A 104 17.09 3.07 15.65
CA ASP A 104 18.34 2.29 15.78
C ASP A 104 18.44 1.53 17.12
N ARG A 105 17.67 1.92 18.13
CA ARG A 105 17.63 1.27 19.45
C ARG A 105 16.47 0.30 19.62
N LEU A 106 15.67 0.12 18.57
CA LEU A 106 14.49 -0.73 18.58
C LEU A 106 14.69 -1.93 17.65
N GLU A 107 14.39 -3.12 18.13
CA GLU A 107 14.18 -4.28 17.26
C GLU A 107 12.80 -4.20 16.63
N ILE A 108 12.77 -4.15 15.28
CA ILE A 108 11.53 -3.98 14.53
C ILE A 108 10.92 -5.33 14.18
N ILE A 109 9.78 -5.64 14.79
CA ILE A 109 8.96 -6.80 14.46
C ILE A 109 7.75 -6.34 13.67
N ARG A 110 7.72 -6.62 12.38
CA ARG A 110 6.60 -6.24 11.50
C ARG A 110 5.47 -7.24 11.61
N LEU A 111 4.29 -6.76 11.97
CA LEU A 111 3.04 -7.50 11.94
C LEU A 111 2.25 -7.10 10.69
N ALA A 112 2.10 -8.01 9.75
CA ALA A 112 1.29 -7.79 8.57
C ALA A 112 -0.21 -7.67 8.93
N GLY A 113 -1.00 -7.04 8.06
CA GLY A 113 -2.46 -7.06 8.17
C GLY A 113 -3.04 -8.46 8.02
N TYR A 114 -4.23 -8.68 8.58
CA TYR A 114 -4.92 -9.95 8.47
C TYR A 114 -5.44 -10.22 7.06
N THR A 115 -5.34 -11.47 6.63
CA THR A 115 -5.99 -11.97 5.41
C THR A 115 -7.51 -12.03 5.59
N GLU A 116 -8.26 -12.18 4.49
CA GLU A 116 -9.72 -12.36 4.56
C GLU A 116 -10.11 -13.57 5.39
N ASP A 117 -9.40 -14.69 5.26
CA ASP A 117 -9.67 -15.92 6.02
C ASP A 117 -9.37 -15.75 7.51
N GLU A 118 -8.27 -15.09 7.85
CA GLU A 118 -7.95 -14.75 9.24
C GLU A 118 -8.99 -13.80 9.85
N LYS A 119 -9.39 -12.74 9.13
CA LYS A 119 -10.46 -11.83 9.57
C LYS A 119 -11.78 -12.55 9.76
N THR A 120 -12.11 -13.48 8.86
CA THR A 120 -13.32 -14.31 8.95
C THR A 120 -13.27 -15.19 10.19
N SER A 121 -12.15 -15.88 10.44
CA SER A 121 -11.95 -16.71 11.63
C SER A 121 -12.02 -15.88 12.92
N ILE A 122 -11.36 -14.71 12.95
CA ILE A 122 -11.43 -13.78 14.10
C ILE A 122 -12.87 -13.31 14.33
N ALA A 123 -13.60 -12.97 13.28
CA ALA A 123 -14.97 -12.51 13.39
C ALA A 123 -15.90 -13.59 13.97
N VAL A 124 -15.84 -14.80 13.41
CA VAL A 124 -16.71 -15.92 13.82
C VAL A 124 -16.40 -16.36 15.25
N ASN A 125 -15.13 -16.53 15.59
CA ASN A 125 -14.74 -17.10 16.86
C ASN A 125 -14.70 -16.10 18.02
N TYR A 126 -14.47 -14.82 17.75
CA TYR A 126 -14.25 -13.82 18.80
C TYR A 126 -15.17 -12.59 18.71
N LEU A 127 -15.27 -11.93 17.54
CA LEU A 127 -15.98 -10.65 17.45
C LEU A 127 -17.49 -10.81 17.54
N ILE A 128 -18.08 -11.78 16.85
CA ILE A 128 -19.54 -12.04 16.88
C ILE A 128 -19.99 -12.40 18.29
N PRO A 129 -19.39 -13.40 18.99
CA PRO A 129 -19.76 -13.71 20.37
C PRO A 129 -19.61 -12.51 21.32
N LYS A 130 -18.53 -11.74 21.19
CA LYS A 130 -18.27 -10.54 21.98
C LYS A 130 -19.37 -9.48 21.75
N GLN A 131 -19.72 -9.21 20.49
CA GLN A 131 -20.70 -8.19 20.16
C GLN A 131 -22.13 -8.60 20.49
N ILE A 132 -22.49 -9.87 20.38
CA ILE A 132 -23.77 -10.41 20.86
C ILE A 132 -23.91 -10.13 22.36
N LYS A 133 -22.90 -10.48 23.16
CA LYS A 133 -22.89 -10.21 24.60
C LYS A 133 -22.95 -8.72 24.92
N ASN A 134 -22.13 -7.90 24.26
CA ASN A 134 -22.04 -6.47 24.53
C ASN A 134 -23.32 -5.70 24.19
N ASN A 135 -24.11 -6.18 23.23
CA ASN A 135 -25.37 -5.57 22.83
C ASN A 135 -26.59 -6.20 23.52
N GLY A 136 -26.39 -7.10 24.50
CA GLY A 136 -27.47 -7.69 25.29
C GLY A 136 -28.31 -8.75 24.58
N LEU A 137 -27.83 -9.31 23.48
CA LEU A 137 -28.46 -10.42 22.77
C LEU A 137 -28.12 -11.78 23.43
N LYS A 138 -29.02 -12.73 23.36
CA LYS A 138 -28.74 -14.12 23.68
C LYS A 138 -28.11 -14.82 22.47
N LYS A 139 -27.39 -15.92 22.72
CA LYS A 139 -26.69 -16.68 21.67
C LYS A 139 -27.61 -17.25 20.58
N ASP A 140 -28.83 -17.52 20.91
CA ASP A 140 -29.88 -18.07 20.04
C ASP A 140 -30.75 -17.03 19.34
N GLU A 141 -30.54 -15.73 19.60
CA GLU A 141 -31.31 -14.64 19.00
C GLU A 141 -30.72 -14.13 17.66
N LEU A 142 -29.42 -14.30 17.43
CA LEU A 142 -28.72 -13.86 16.21
C LEU A 142 -27.77 -14.95 15.73
N LYS A 143 -27.87 -15.26 14.43
CA LYS A 143 -26.90 -16.07 13.71
C LYS A 143 -26.34 -15.25 12.52
N ILE A 144 -25.05 -15.01 12.48
CA ILE A 144 -24.37 -14.40 11.33
C ILE A 144 -23.60 -15.51 10.61
N GLU A 145 -23.92 -15.72 9.34
CA GLU A 145 -23.26 -16.73 8.52
C GLU A 145 -21.90 -16.24 8.03
N GLU A 146 -21.00 -17.18 7.77
CA GLU A 146 -19.67 -16.87 7.24
C GLU A 146 -19.73 -16.10 5.91
N SER A 147 -20.70 -16.40 5.05
CA SER A 147 -20.98 -15.68 3.82
C SER A 147 -21.21 -14.18 4.04
N ALA A 148 -21.96 -13.83 5.10
CA ALA A 148 -22.17 -12.44 5.48
C ALA A 148 -20.88 -11.79 6.00
N VAL A 149 -20.07 -12.51 6.77
CA VAL A 149 -18.78 -12.02 7.27
C VAL A 149 -17.84 -11.71 6.11
N ARG A 150 -17.69 -12.60 5.15
CA ARG A 150 -16.88 -12.37 3.95
C ARG A 150 -17.36 -11.15 3.14
N ASN A 151 -18.69 -11.00 2.99
CA ASN A 151 -19.24 -9.82 2.31
C ASN A 151 -19.05 -8.52 3.12
N MET A 152 -19.09 -8.58 4.47
CA MET A 152 -18.74 -7.43 5.30
C MET A 152 -17.28 -7.01 5.08
N ILE A 153 -16.36 -7.97 5.08
CA ILE A 153 -14.94 -7.69 4.83
C ILE A 153 -14.74 -7.06 3.45
N ARG A 154 -15.39 -7.60 2.43
CA ARG A 154 -15.21 -7.17 1.03
C ARG A 154 -15.86 -5.83 0.71
N TYR A 155 -17.08 -5.59 1.18
CA TYR A 155 -17.91 -4.50 0.69
C TYR A 155 -18.22 -3.41 1.72
N TYR A 156 -17.89 -3.64 3.00
CA TYR A 156 -18.21 -2.69 4.07
C TYR A 156 -17.01 -2.26 4.91
N THR A 157 -15.84 -2.91 4.72
CA THR A 157 -14.62 -2.53 5.45
C THR A 157 -13.43 -2.40 4.52
N ARG A 158 -12.53 -1.46 4.83
CA ARG A 158 -11.24 -1.28 4.17
C ARG A 158 -10.20 -0.97 5.25
N GLU A 159 -9.59 -2.03 5.77
CA GLU A 159 -8.64 -1.93 6.90
C GLU A 159 -7.69 -3.13 6.93
N ALA A 160 -6.49 -2.95 7.48
CA ALA A 160 -5.53 -4.03 7.72
C ALA A 160 -5.97 -4.92 8.91
N GLY A 161 -6.57 -4.33 9.94
CA GLY A 161 -7.08 -5.00 11.14
C GLY A 161 -8.54 -5.43 11.04
N VAL A 162 -9.23 -5.43 12.18
CA VAL A 162 -10.63 -5.88 12.32
C VAL A 162 -11.52 -4.89 13.09
N ARG A 163 -11.06 -3.65 13.35
CA ARG A 163 -11.81 -2.66 14.13
C ARG A 163 -13.07 -2.18 13.42
N SER A 164 -13.01 -1.97 12.11
CA SER A 164 -14.19 -1.59 11.33
C SER A 164 -15.14 -2.76 11.18
N LEU A 165 -14.63 -3.98 10.98
CA LEU A 165 -15.42 -5.20 10.96
C LEU A 165 -16.18 -5.39 12.28
N GLU A 166 -15.53 -5.18 13.41
CA GLU A 166 -16.19 -5.23 14.73
C GLU A 166 -17.30 -4.18 14.85
N ARG A 167 -17.09 -2.97 14.33
CA ARG A 167 -18.13 -1.91 14.30
C ARG A 167 -19.32 -2.29 13.44
N GLU A 168 -19.09 -2.90 12.28
CA GLU A 168 -20.18 -3.35 11.40
C GLU A 168 -20.97 -4.50 12.04
N ILE A 169 -20.31 -5.46 12.68
CA ILE A 169 -20.96 -6.52 13.46
C ILE A 169 -21.81 -5.90 14.58
N SER A 170 -21.28 -4.92 15.30
CA SER A 170 -22.03 -4.22 16.35
C SER A 170 -23.27 -3.48 15.81
N LYS A 171 -23.19 -2.88 14.60
CA LYS A 171 -24.37 -2.28 13.93
C LYS A 171 -25.46 -3.33 13.67
N ILE A 172 -25.07 -4.50 13.16
CA ILE A 172 -26.01 -5.62 12.96
C ILE A 172 -26.69 -6.00 14.28
N CYS A 173 -25.91 -6.23 15.33
CA CYS A 173 -26.43 -6.56 16.65
C CYS A 173 -27.46 -5.53 17.14
N ARG A 174 -27.15 -4.23 17.07
CA ARG A 174 -28.09 -3.17 17.48
C ARG A 174 -29.38 -3.15 16.65
N LYS A 175 -29.30 -3.38 15.33
CA LYS A 175 -30.50 -3.46 14.48
C LYS A 175 -31.35 -4.68 14.82
N VAL A 176 -30.73 -5.81 15.11
CA VAL A 176 -31.44 -7.04 15.53
C VAL A 176 -32.15 -6.83 16.86
N VAL A 177 -31.47 -6.24 17.86
CA VAL A 177 -32.13 -5.86 19.14
C VAL A 177 -33.39 -5.03 18.88
N LYS A 178 -33.27 -3.99 18.00
CA LYS A 178 -34.44 -3.16 17.65
C LYS A 178 -35.56 -3.97 16.99
N LEU A 179 -35.25 -4.88 16.07
CA LEU A 179 -36.26 -5.72 15.40
C LEU A 179 -36.97 -6.66 16.35
N LEU A 180 -36.24 -7.30 17.26
CA LEU A 180 -36.80 -8.19 18.28
C LEU A 180 -37.69 -7.42 19.28
N LEU A 181 -37.23 -6.27 19.79
CA LEU A 181 -38.02 -5.45 20.71
C LEU A 181 -39.28 -4.90 20.06
N LEU A 182 -39.26 -4.55 18.79
CA LEU A 182 -40.44 -4.11 18.06
C LEU A 182 -41.32 -5.27 17.56
N LYS A 183 -40.94 -6.52 17.85
CA LYS A 183 -41.64 -7.74 17.40
C LYS A 183 -41.84 -7.81 15.88
N LYS A 184 -40.88 -7.21 15.11
CA LYS A 184 -40.90 -7.23 13.65
C LYS A 184 -40.32 -8.51 13.07
N GLU A 185 -39.47 -9.18 13.80
CA GLU A 185 -38.89 -10.49 13.45
C GLU A 185 -38.91 -11.41 14.68
N ALA A 186 -38.91 -12.72 14.43
CA ALA A 186 -38.79 -13.74 15.46
C ALA A 186 -37.34 -14.23 15.57
N ALA A 187 -36.92 -14.62 16.75
CA ALA A 187 -35.59 -15.23 16.93
C ALA A 187 -35.61 -16.71 16.44
N PRO A 188 -34.48 -17.20 15.87
CA PRO A 188 -33.22 -16.48 15.56
C PRO A 188 -33.32 -15.65 14.30
N VAL A 189 -32.78 -14.43 14.34
CA VAL A 189 -32.54 -13.62 13.14
C VAL A 189 -31.27 -14.12 12.44
N VAL A 190 -31.40 -14.58 11.19
CA VAL A 190 -30.28 -15.09 10.40
C VAL A 190 -29.83 -14.02 9.44
N VAL A 191 -28.54 -13.65 9.52
CA VAL A 191 -27.86 -12.68 8.62
C VAL A 191 -26.94 -13.45 7.68
N ASN A 192 -27.20 -13.33 6.38
CA ASN A 192 -26.44 -13.98 5.32
C ASN A 192 -26.02 -12.95 4.24
N ALA A 193 -25.38 -13.42 3.17
CA ALA A 193 -24.93 -12.57 2.07
C ALA A 193 -26.06 -11.77 1.39
N ASP A 194 -27.26 -12.38 1.27
CA ASP A 194 -28.36 -11.81 0.49
C ASP A 194 -29.13 -10.72 1.26
N ASN A 195 -29.19 -10.84 2.59
CA ASN A 195 -29.94 -9.90 3.42
C ASN A 195 -29.07 -8.88 4.15
N LEU A 196 -27.74 -8.90 3.94
CA LEU A 196 -26.78 -8.05 4.63
C LEU A 196 -27.08 -6.55 4.45
N GLU A 197 -27.54 -6.16 3.26
CA GLU A 197 -27.89 -4.75 2.95
C GLU A 197 -29.03 -4.20 3.80
N LYS A 198 -29.95 -5.04 4.30
CA LYS A 198 -30.98 -4.63 5.26
C LYS A 198 -30.38 -4.14 6.58
N PHE A 199 -29.23 -4.69 6.95
CA PHE A 199 -28.53 -4.37 8.21
C PHE A 199 -27.46 -3.29 8.04
N LEU A 200 -26.72 -3.26 6.94
CA LEU A 200 -25.58 -2.37 6.75
C LEU A 200 -25.78 -1.27 5.71
N SER A 201 -26.93 -1.27 5.04
CA SER A 201 -27.24 -0.39 3.90
C SER A 201 -26.47 -0.76 2.62
N VAL A 202 -26.39 0.14 1.64
CA VAL A 202 -25.68 -0.10 0.38
C VAL A 202 -24.20 -0.42 0.60
N ARG A 203 -23.63 -1.19 -0.29
CA ARG A 203 -22.20 -1.50 -0.30
C ARG A 203 -21.40 -0.21 -0.40
N MET A 204 -20.38 -0.10 0.43
CA MET A 204 -19.51 1.10 0.51
C MET A 204 -18.32 1.01 -0.43
N TYR A 205 -17.87 -0.21 -0.73
CA TYR A 205 -16.70 -0.47 -1.54
C TYR A 205 -17.05 -1.48 -2.63
N ASP A 206 -16.55 -1.20 -3.84
CA ASP A 206 -16.46 -2.22 -4.87
C ASP A 206 -15.07 -2.83 -4.80
N PHE A 207 -15.00 -4.14 -4.64
CA PHE A 207 -13.73 -4.83 -4.85
C PHE A 207 -13.40 -4.75 -6.33
N GLY A 208 -12.24 -4.19 -6.64
CA GLY A 208 -11.67 -4.24 -7.98
C GLY A 208 -11.59 -5.70 -8.41
N LEU A 209 -12.55 -6.14 -9.18
CA LEU A 209 -12.47 -7.38 -9.93
C LEU A 209 -11.56 -7.09 -11.12
N ALA A 210 -10.69 -8.06 -11.45
CA ALA A 210 -9.98 -8.04 -12.72
C ALA A 210 -10.98 -7.77 -13.87
N GLY A 211 -10.56 -6.99 -14.84
CA GLY A 211 -11.35 -6.75 -16.05
C GLY A 211 -11.82 -8.07 -16.65
N LYS A 212 -13.04 -8.11 -17.20
CA LYS A 212 -13.58 -9.35 -17.80
C LYS A 212 -13.04 -9.62 -19.20
N GLU A 213 -12.51 -8.61 -19.87
CA GLU A 213 -12.09 -8.66 -21.26
C GLU A 213 -10.67 -8.09 -21.41
N ASN A 214 -9.93 -8.66 -22.34
CA ASN A 214 -8.61 -8.15 -22.71
C ASN A 214 -8.76 -6.82 -23.44
N GLN A 215 -8.04 -5.81 -23.02
CA GLN A 215 -8.16 -4.45 -23.56
C GLN A 215 -6.80 -3.88 -23.98
N VAL A 216 -6.83 -3.04 -25.01
CA VAL A 216 -5.66 -2.27 -25.43
C VAL A 216 -5.45 -1.12 -24.44
N GLY A 217 -4.23 -1.04 -23.92
CA GLY A 217 -3.83 0.06 -23.04
C GLY A 217 -4.32 -0.03 -21.60
N GLN A 218 -5.06 -1.07 -21.21
CA GLN A 218 -5.48 -1.28 -19.83
C GLN A 218 -4.73 -2.45 -19.21
N VAL A 219 -4.05 -2.20 -18.10
CA VAL A 219 -3.26 -3.20 -17.36
C VAL A 219 -3.62 -3.19 -15.89
N THR A 220 -3.55 -4.34 -15.27
CA THR A 220 -3.73 -4.49 -13.82
C THR A 220 -2.35 -4.55 -13.15
N GLY A 221 -2.03 -3.51 -12.39
CA GLY A 221 -0.91 -3.49 -11.46
C GLY A 221 -1.35 -3.92 -10.06
N LEU A 222 -0.40 -4.05 -9.15
CA LEU A 222 -0.62 -4.37 -7.74
C LEU A 222 -0.06 -3.26 -6.86
N ALA A 223 -0.91 -2.68 -6.03
CA ALA A 223 -0.56 -1.64 -5.07
C ALA A 223 -0.53 -2.20 -3.64
N TRP A 224 0.37 -1.66 -2.84
CA TRP A 224 0.34 -1.78 -1.38
C TRP A 224 -0.22 -0.50 -0.78
N THR A 225 -1.07 -0.62 0.22
CA THR A 225 -1.63 0.50 0.98
C THR A 225 -1.58 0.19 2.47
N GLU A 226 -1.70 1.18 3.32
CA GLU A 226 -1.75 1.00 4.78
C GLU A 226 -2.90 0.07 5.24
N VAL A 227 -3.90 -0.11 4.41
CA VAL A 227 -5.06 -0.98 4.68
C VAL A 227 -4.96 -2.36 4.02
N GLY A 228 -3.84 -2.64 3.36
CA GLY A 228 -3.56 -3.92 2.67
C GLY A 228 -3.24 -3.73 1.20
N GLY A 229 -3.27 -4.82 0.43
CA GLY A 229 -3.06 -4.76 -1.02
C GLY A 229 -4.34 -4.42 -1.79
N ASP A 230 -4.17 -3.80 -2.97
CA ASP A 230 -5.27 -3.47 -3.87
C ASP A 230 -4.86 -3.69 -5.34
N LEU A 231 -5.86 -3.90 -6.22
CA LEU A 231 -5.64 -3.91 -7.66
C LEU A 231 -5.53 -2.47 -8.16
N LEU A 232 -4.50 -2.19 -8.92
CA LEU A 232 -4.26 -0.88 -9.52
C LEU A 232 -4.51 -0.95 -11.02
N THR A 233 -5.64 -0.47 -11.47
CA THR A 233 -5.87 -0.29 -12.91
C THR A 233 -5.01 0.87 -13.42
N ILE A 234 -4.34 0.66 -14.54
CA ILE A 234 -3.57 1.68 -15.25
C ILE A 234 -4.07 1.69 -16.68
N GLU A 235 -4.46 2.86 -17.15
CA GLU A 235 -4.97 3.07 -18.48
C GLU A 235 -4.02 3.97 -19.26
N ALA A 236 -3.72 3.59 -20.48
CA ALA A 236 -2.95 4.39 -21.42
C ALA A 236 -3.74 4.61 -22.71
N ALA A 237 -3.63 5.80 -23.27
CA ALA A 237 -4.20 6.15 -24.56
C ALA A 237 -3.17 6.92 -25.38
N VAL A 238 -3.20 6.74 -26.70
CA VAL A 238 -2.39 7.53 -27.65
C VAL A 238 -3.32 8.24 -28.63
N MET A 239 -2.96 9.47 -28.97
CA MET A 239 -3.70 10.32 -29.90
C MET A 239 -2.73 11.10 -30.78
N PRO A 240 -3.15 11.57 -31.96
CA PRO A 240 -2.32 12.46 -32.77
C PRO A 240 -1.90 13.70 -31.97
N GLY A 241 -0.60 14.05 -32.01
CA GLY A 241 -0.08 15.14 -31.20
C GLY A 241 1.37 15.49 -31.50
N LYS A 242 2.09 15.94 -30.48
CA LYS A 242 3.48 16.42 -30.58
C LYS A 242 4.45 15.70 -29.62
N GLY A 243 4.08 14.52 -29.15
CA GLY A 243 4.89 13.72 -28.22
C GLY A 243 4.75 14.14 -26.75
N VAL A 244 3.68 14.85 -26.40
CA VAL A 244 3.41 15.26 -25.02
C VAL A 244 2.93 14.06 -24.19
N ILE A 245 3.37 13.99 -22.93
CA ILE A 245 2.84 13.04 -21.96
C ILE A 245 1.98 13.74 -20.93
N THR A 246 0.72 13.33 -20.85
CA THR A 246 -0.22 13.73 -19.81
C THR A 246 -0.38 12.60 -18.80
N ARG A 247 -0.40 12.95 -17.52
CA ARG A 247 -0.55 12.01 -16.41
C ARG A 247 -1.66 12.50 -15.49
N THR A 248 -2.58 11.61 -15.12
CA THR A 248 -3.70 11.93 -14.24
C THR A 248 -3.98 10.80 -13.26
N GLY A 249 -4.68 11.07 -12.15
CA GLY A 249 -5.09 10.06 -11.17
C GLY A 249 -4.43 10.20 -9.80
N SER A 250 -4.09 11.43 -9.40
CA SER A 250 -3.52 11.73 -8.06
C SER A 250 -2.22 10.97 -7.76
N ILE A 251 -1.29 10.97 -8.73
CA ILE A 251 0.00 10.29 -8.62
C ILE A 251 1.07 11.20 -8.02
N GLY A 252 1.90 10.64 -7.14
CA GLY A 252 3.07 11.30 -6.55
C GLY A 252 4.28 11.37 -7.50
N ASP A 253 5.37 11.95 -7.02
CA ASP A 253 6.52 12.25 -7.86
C ASP A 253 7.30 10.98 -8.27
N VAL A 254 7.41 9.99 -7.37
CA VAL A 254 8.07 8.71 -7.69
C VAL A 254 7.35 7.98 -8.83
N MET A 255 6.02 7.99 -8.82
CA MET A 255 5.25 7.37 -9.90
C MET A 255 5.33 8.14 -11.21
N LYS A 256 5.48 9.48 -11.18
CA LYS A 256 5.75 10.30 -12.38
C LYS A 256 7.11 9.95 -13.00
N GLU A 257 8.15 9.76 -12.17
CA GLU A 257 9.46 9.30 -12.63
C GLU A 257 9.38 7.88 -13.25
N SER A 258 8.61 6.98 -12.65
CA SER A 258 8.32 5.65 -13.22
C SER A 258 7.71 5.72 -14.62
N VAL A 259 6.82 6.69 -14.88
CA VAL A 259 6.24 6.91 -16.22
C VAL A 259 7.33 7.33 -17.22
N GLU A 260 8.25 8.22 -16.83
CA GLU A 260 9.35 8.65 -17.72
C GLU A 260 10.34 7.51 -17.99
N ALA A 261 10.66 6.71 -16.96
CA ALA A 261 11.51 5.53 -17.13
C ALA A 261 10.86 4.52 -18.10
N ALA A 262 9.58 4.22 -17.90
CA ALA A 262 8.81 3.31 -18.77
C ALA A 262 8.78 3.80 -20.22
N ARG A 263 8.52 5.10 -20.45
CA ARG A 263 8.58 5.70 -21.78
C ARG A 263 9.94 5.52 -22.44
N THR A 264 11.00 5.75 -21.68
CA THR A 264 12.38 5.62 -22.18
C THR A 264 12.66 4.17 -22.57
N VAL A 265 12.24 3.20 -21.76
CA VAL A 265 12.38 1.77 -22.05
C VAL A 265 11.65 1.39 -23.33
N VAL A 266 10.41 1.84 -23.52
CA VAL A 266 9.63 1.56 -24.74
C VAL A 266 10.29 2.20 -25.95
N ARG A 267 10.72 3.47 -25.85
CA ARG A 267 11.39 4.19 -26.94
C ARG A 267 12.71 3.54 -27.35
N SER A 268 13.51 3.09 -26.38
CA SER A 268 14.79 2.40 -26.67
C SER A 268 14.60 1.04 -27.37
N ARG A 269 13.43 0.44 -27.23
CA ARG A 269 13.06 -0.86 -27.84
C ARG A 269 12.07 -0.73 -28.99
N ALA A 270 11.74 0.49 -29.40
CA ALA A 270 10.65 0.78 -30.34
C ALA A 270 10.66 -0.14 -31.57
N ARG A 271 11.79 -0.26 -32.26
CA ARG A 271 11.89 -1.08 -33.46
C ARG A 271 11.66 -2.56 -33.20
N ARG A 272 12.20 -3.10 -32.11
CA ARG A 272 11.98 -4.50 -31.68
C ARG A 272 10.52 -4.76 -31.32
N LEU A 273 9.82 -3.71 -30.88
CA LEU A 273 8.39 -3.76 -30.52
C LEU A 273 7.46 -3.35 -31.65
N GLY A 274 7.97 -3.23 -32.90
CA GLY A 274 7.14 -2.86 -34.05
C GLY A 274 6.66 -1.40 -34.03
N ILE A 275 7.26 -0.54 -33.21
CA ILE A 275 6.87 0.86 -33.05
C ILE A 275 7.81 1.75 -33.88
N ALA A 276 7.25 2.57 -34.76
CA ALA A 276 8.05 3.53 -35.53
C ALA A 276 8.55 4.66 -34.63
N ASP A 277 9.81 5.05 -34.79
CA ASP A 277 10.45 6.11 -33.97
C ASP A 277 9.66 7.43 -33.96
N GLU A 278 9.06 7.77 -35.12
CA GLU A 278 8.24 8.96 -35.30
C GLU A 278 6.95 8.95 -34.46
N SER A 279 6.49 7.75 -34.02
CA SER A 279 5.28 7.64 -33.20
C SER A 279 5.41 8.42 -31.90
N PHE A 280 6.61 8.51 -31.32
CA PHE A 280 6.86 9.25 -30.09
C PHE A 280 6.85 10.78 -30.25
N GLU A 281 6.97 11.26 -31.49
CA GLU A 281 6.97 12.70 -31.82
C GLU A 281 5.63 13.16 -32.40
N LYS A 282 4.88 12.24 -33.00
CA LYS A 282 3.61 12.53 -33.69
C LYS A 282 2.37 12.12 -32.89
N LYS A 283 2.55 11.47 -31.73
CA LYS A 283 1.44 11.04 -30.87
C LYS A 283 1.65 11.55 -29.45
N ASP A 284 0.62 12.14 -28.89
CA ASP A 284 0.54 12.42 -27.47
C ASP A 284 0.10 11.17 -26.71
N ILE A 285 0.59 11.02 -25.51
CA ILE A 285 0.33 9.89 -24.62
C ILE A 285 -0.41 10.40 -23.40
N HIS A 286 -1.51 9.76 -23.03
CA HIS A 286 -2.17 9.99 -21.76
C HIS A 286 -2.16 8.73 -20.93
N ILE A 287 -1.60 8.80 -19.70
CA ILE A 287 -1.63 7.73 -18.73
C ILE A 287 -2.53 8.16 -17.58
N HIS A 288 -3.52 7.34 -17.28
CA HIS A 288 -4.49 7.58 -16.24
C HIS A 288 -4.50 6.47 -15.21
N PHE A 289 -4.54 6.84 -13.94
CA PHE A 289 -4.72 5.94 -12.82
C PHE A 289 -6.10 6.20 -12.22
N PRO A 290 -7.12 5.39 -12.52
CA PRO A 290 -8.45 5.52 -11.97
C PRO A 290 -8.48 5.57 -10.45
N ASP A 291 -9.61 5.99 -9.86
CA ASP A 291 -9.76 6.26 -8.43
C ASP A 291 -8.87 7.42 -7.96
N GLY A 292 -9.06 8.59 -8.58
CA GLY A 292 -8.29 9.81 -8.31
C GLY A 292 -8.45 10.38 -6.88
N ALA A 293 -9.43 9.91 -6.12
CA ALA A 293 -9.62 10.29 -4.73
C ALA A 293 -8.55 9.68 -3.79
N THR A 294 -7.94 8.57 -4.20
CA THR A 294 -6.89 7.89 -3.44
C THR A 294 -5.53 8.28 -4.00
N PRO A 295 -4.66 8.98 -3.23
CA PRO A 295 -3.29 9.27 -3.63
C PRO A 295 -2.50 7.99 -3.87
N LYS A 296 -1.70 7.97 -4.93
CA LYS A 296 -0.88 6.83 -5.33
C LYS A 296 0.55 7.29 -5.58
N ASP A 297 1.51 6.60 -4.98
CA ASP A 297 2.93 6.84 -5.25
C ASP A 297 3.75 5.56 -5.10
N GLY A 298 4.90 5.52 -5.78
CA GLY A 298 5.86 4.43 -5.69
C GLY A 298 6.33 3.92 -7.05
N PRO A 299 7.51 3.26 -7.08
CA PRO A 299 8.15 2.81 -8.31
C PRO A 299 7.58 1.50 -8.85
N SER A 300 6.81 0.74 -8.05
CA SER A 300 6.42 -0.65 -8.35
C SER A 300 5.43 -0.84 -9.52
N ALA A 301 4.94 0.25 -10.11
CA ALA A 301 4.08 0.23 -11.29
C ALA A 301 4.86 0.26 -12.62
N GLY A 302 6.19 0.34 -12.59
CA GLY A 302 7.04 0.56 -13.77
C GLY A 302 6.82 -0.44 -14.90
N ILE A 303 6.79 -1.76 -14.58
CA ILE A 303 6.55 -2.79 -15.60
C ILE A 303 5.12 -2.73 -16.16
N ALA A 304 4.13 -2.40 -15.32
CA ALA A 304 2.75 -2.27 -15.75
C ALA A 304 2.57 -1.07 -16.70
N ILE A 305 3.14 0.08 -16.34
CA ILE A 305 3.13 1.27 -17.22
C ILE A 305 3.81 0.97 -18.55
N THR A 306 4.96 0.28 -18.53
CA THR A 306 5.67 -0.13 -19.76
C THR A 306 4.79 -1.02 -20.63
N THR A 307 4.10 -2.00 -20.06
CA THR A 307 3.19 -2.91 -20.76
C THR A 307 2.01 -2.15 -21.37
N ALA A 308 1.41 -1.21 -20.62
CA ALA A 308 0.32 -0.38 -21.14
C ALA A 308 0.77 0.49 -22.32
N LEU A 309 1.96 1.08 -22.25
CA LEU A 309 2.54 1.87 -23.34
C LEU A 309 2.79 1.01 -24.60
N VAL A 310 3.39 -0.18 -24.44
CA VAL A 310 3.59 -1.09 -25.58
C VAL A 310 2.26 -1.46 -26.21
N SER A 311 1.26 -1.80 -25.41
CA SER A 311 -0.08 -2.16 -25.87
C SER A 311 -0.72 -1.06 -26.72
N VAL A 312 -0.72 0.20 -26.26
CA VAL A 312 -1.36 1.29 -27.02
C VAL A 312 -0.63 1.67 -28.28
N PHE A 313 0.71 1.52 -28.32
CA PHE A 313 1.47 1.80 -29.53
C PHE A 313 1.33 0.71 -30.59
N THR A 314 1.18 -0.54 -30.14
CA THR A 314 1.09 -1.71 -31.05
C THR A 314 -0.35 -2.12 -31.36
N GLY A 315 -1.33 -1.65 -30.58
CA GLY A 315 -2.73 -2.06 -30.69
C GLY A 315 -2.98 -3.50 -30.20
N ILE A 316 -2.05 -4.09 -29.45
CA ILE A 316 -2.17 -5.47 -28.93
C ILE A 316 -2.81 -5.43 -27.56
N PRO A 317 -3.92 -6.16 -27.33
CA PRO A 317 -4.58 -6.22 -26.04
C PRO A 317 -3.70 -6.83 -24.96
N ILE A 318 -3.92 -6.39 -23.72
CA ILE A 318 -3.32 -6.96 -22.50
C ILE A 318 -4.31 -7.96 -21.91
N ARG A 319 -3.80 -9.06 -21.43
CA ARG A 319 -4.61 -10.10 -20.76
C ARG A 319 -5.20 -9.57 -19.45
N SER A 320 -6.50 -9.67 -19.31
CA SER A 320 -7.24 -9.22 -18.14
C SER A 320 -7.04 -10.10 -16.90
N ASP A 321 -6.63 -11.35 -17.07
CA ASP A 321 -6.36 -12.31 -16.00
C ASP A 321 -4.93 -12.22 -15.45
N VAL A 322 -4.12 -11.29 -15.94
CA VAL A 322 -2.73 -11.05 -15.54
C VAL A 322 -2.62 -9.77 -14.72
N ALA A 323 -1.95 -9.85 -13.58
CA ALA A 323 -1.50 -8.68 -12.83
C ALA A 323 0.01 -8.69 -12.67
N MET A 324 0.58 -7.53 -12.43
CA MET A 324 2.03 -7.40 -12.33
C MET A 324 2.46 -6.32 -11.34
N THR A 325 3.68 -6.48 -10.82
CA THR A 325 4.34 -5.47 -10.00
C THR A 325 5.85 -5.57 -10.19
N GLY A 326 6.51 -4.42 -10.27
CA GLY A 326 7.96 -4.34 -10.43
C GLY A 326 8.37 -2.93 -10.80
N GLU A 327 9.48 -2.48 -10.25
CA GLU A 327 10.17 -1.28 -10.69
C GLU A 327 10.91 -1.58 -11.99
N ILE A 328 11.05 -0.59 -12.87
CA ILE A 328 11.71 -0.74 -14.17
C ILE A 328 12.96 0.13 -14.26
N THR A 329 14.08 -0.45 -14.64
CA THR A 329 15.27 0.31 -15.00
C THR A 329 15.24 0.74 -16.47
N LEU A 330 16.06 1.72 -16.85
CA LEU A 330 16.19 2.16 -18.26
C LEU A 330 16.65 1.03 -19.20
N ARG A 331 17.29 0.00 -18.65
CA ARG A 331 17.70 -1.20 -19.38
C ARG A 331 16.61 -2.23 -19.54
N GLY A 332 15.46 -2.02 -18.86
CA GLY A 332 14.35 -2.97 -18.85
C GLY A 332 14.50 -4.12 -17.86
N GLU A 333 15.42 -4.02 -16.91
CA GLU A 333 15.52 -4.94 -15.78
C GLU A 333 14.42 -4.61 -14.76
N VAL A 334 13.85 -5.65 -14.18
CA VAL A 334 12.77 -5.57 -13.21
C VAL A 334 13.36 -5.67 -11.81
N LEU A 335 13.24 -4.61 -11.03
CA LEU A 335 13.78 -4.52 -9.68
C LEU A 335 12.75 -4.93 -8.61
N PRO A 336 13.22 -5.38 -7.42
CA PRO A 336 12.37 -5.84 -6.34
C PRO A 336 11.48 -4.73 -5.74
N ILE A 337 10.40 -5.17 -5.12
CA ILE A 337 9.37 -4.29 -4.54
C ILE A 337 9.03 -4.70 -3.12
N GLY A 338 8.41 -3.80 -2.36
CA GLY A 338 7.86 -4.08 -1.05
C GLY A 338 6.39 -4.51 -1.08
N GLY A 339 5.93 -5.14 0.01
CA GLY A 339 4.53 -5.48 0.23
C GLY A 339 4.02 -6.60 -0.70
N LEU A 340 4.86 -7.58 -1.05
CA LEU A 340 4.48 -8.66 -1.97
C LEU A 340 3.32 -9.48 -1.41
N LYS A 341 3.30 -9.75 -0.10
CA LYS A 341 2.23 -10.52 0.55
C LYS A 341 0.86 -9.87 0.32
N GLU A 342 0.73 -8.61 0.64
CA GLU A 342 -0.52 -7.85 0.49
C GLU A 342 -0.95 -7.77 -0.97
N LYS A 343 0.00 -7.59 -1.89
CA LYS A 343 -0.23 -7.54 -3.34
C LYS A 343 -0.78 -8.85 -3.87
N LEU A 344 -0.20 -9.99 -3.49
CA LEU A 344 -0.68 -11.31 -3.92
C LEU A 344 -2.05 -11.65 -3.31
N LEU A 345 -2.29 -11.25 -2.06
CA LEU A 345 -3.61 -11.37 -1.45
C LEU A 345 -4.67 -10.56 -2.20
N ALA A 346 -4.32 -9.36 -2.67
CA ALA A 346 -5.22 -8.55 -3.48
C ALA A 346 -5.49 -9.19 -4.85
N ALA A 347 -4.46 -9.71 -5.50
CA ALA A 347 -4.59 -10.44 -6.76
C ALA A 347 -5.52 -11.65 -6.62
N HIS A 348 -5.34 -12.45 -5.57
CA HIS A 348 -6.20 -13.59 -5.27
C HIS A 348 -7.67 -13.18 -5.08
N ARG A 349 -7.93 -12.16 -4.26
CA ARG A 349 -9.27 -11.64 -4.05
C ARG A 349 -9.90 -11.08 -5.32
N GLY A 350 -9.11 -10.43 -6.16
CA GLY A 350 -9.53 -9.85 -7.43
C GLY A 350 -9.77 -10.87 -8.55
N GLY A 351 -9.50 -12.16 -8.30
CA GLY A 351 -9.70 -13.23 -9.28
C GLY A 351 -8.63 -13.29 -10.37
N ILE A 352 -7.46 -12.68 -10.14
CA ILE A 352 -6.28 -12.77 -11.02
C ILE A 352 -5.80 -14.23 -11.06
N LYS A 353 -5.42 -14.71 -12.23
CA LYS A 353 -4.91 -16.07 -12.45
C LYS A 353 -3.40 -16.12 -12.51
N LEU A 354 -2.77 -15.09 -13.08
CA LEU A 354 -1.33 -15.00 -13.27
C LEU A 354 -0.79 -13.71 -12.67
N VAL A 355 0.23 -13.81 -11.84
CA VAL A 355 0.94 -12.65 -11.29
C VAL A 355 2.41 -12.67 -11.65
N LEU A 356 2.89 -11.58 -12.24
CA LEU A 356 4.29 -11.37 -12.57
C LEU A 356 4.96 -10.56 -11.46
N ILE A 357 6.01 -11.13 -10.88
CA ILE A 357 6.77 -10.54 -9.77
C ILE A 357 8.25 -10.41 -10.13
N PRO A 358 9.01 -9.49 -9.52
CA PRO A 358 10.46 -9.46 -9.69
C PRO A 358 11.13 -10.75 -9.22
N GLU A 359 12.17 -11.20 -9.93
CA GLU A 359 12.92 -12.42 -9.59
C GLU A 359 13.47 -12.39 -8.16
N GLU A 360 13.96 -11.22 -7.71
CA GLU A 360 14.50 -11.06 -6.36
C GLU A 360 13.46 -11.16 -5.23
N ASN A 361 12.16 -11.03 -5.54
CA ASN A 361 11.08 -11.21 -4.58
C ASN A 361 10.65 -12.67 -4.40
N VAL A 362 11.28 -13.63 -5.06
CA VAL A 362 11.01 -15.08 -4.85
C VAL A 362 11.22 -15.47 -3.38
N LYS A 363 12.21 -14.87 -2.71
CA LYS A 363 12.46 -15.07 -1.27
C LYS A 363 11.26 -14.71 -0.39
N ASP A 364 10.45 -13.73 -0.80
CA ASP A 364 9.29 -13.25 -0.02
C ASP A 364 8.08 -14.19 -0.14
N LEU A 365 8.13 -15.17 -1.06
CA LEU A 365 7.06 -16.17 -1.22
C LEU A 365 6.93 -17.11 -0.01
N ILE A 366 7.93 -17.17 0.85
CA ILE A 366 7.88 -17.96 2.08
C ILE A 366 6.74 -17.47 3.01
N ASP A 367 6.46 -16.18 3.00
CA ASP A 367 5.43 -15.55 3.85
C ASP A 367 4.01 -15.60 3.26
N ILE A 368 3.86 -16.17 2.07
CA ILE A 368 2.58 -16.25 1.36
C ILE A 368 1.83 -17.53 1.78
N PRO A 369 0.57 -17.42 2.18
CA PRO A 369 -0.26 -18.58 2.52
C PRO A 369 -0.39 -19.56 1.35
N ASP A 370 -0.38 -20.86 1.65
CA ASP A 370 -0.40 -21.91 0.63
C ASP A 370 -1.68 -21.91 -0.22
N ASN A 371 -2.83 -21.54 0.36
CA ASN A 371 -4.08 -21.38 -0.38
C ASN A 371 -3.98 -20.32 -1.49
N VAL A 372 -3.20 -19.26 -1.29
CA VAL A 372 -2.96 -18.21 -2.29
C VAL A 372 -1.97 -18.71 -3.34
N LYS A 373 -0.84 -19.33 -2.92
CA LYS A 373 0.16 -19.89 -3.84
C LYS A 373 -0.42 -20.95 -4.77
N ASN A 374 -1.37 -21.74 -4.29
CA ASN A 374 -2.02 -22.79 -5.07
C ASN A 374 -3.16 -22.27 -5.98
N ALA A 375 -3.69 -21.08 -5.72
CA ALA A 375 -4.80 -20.48 -6.46
C ALA A 375 -4.35 -19.54 -7.58
N ILE A 376 -3.13 -19.03 -7.53
CA ILE A 376 -2.56 -18.08 -8.50
C ILE A 376 -1.26 -18.65 -9.06
N GLU A 377 -1.09 -18.61 -10.35
CA GLU A 377 0.21 -18.83 -10.96
C GLU A 377 1.11 -17.60 -10.73
N ILE A 378 2.28 -17.79 -10.11
CA ILE A 378 3.22 -16.72 -9.78
C ILE A 378 4.48 -16.94 -10.59
N ILE A 379 4.79 -16.03 -11.52
CA ILE A 379 5.96 -16.14 -12.38
C ILE A 379 6.97 -15.04 -12.04
N PRO A 380 8.17 -15.42 -11.59
CA PRO A 380 9.27 -14.47 -11.44
C PRO A 380 9.77 -13.98 -12.80
N VAL A 381 10.03 -12.70 -12.91
CA VAL A 381 10.52 -12.05 -14.13
C VAL A 381 11.71 -11.15 -13.81
N ARG A 382 12.75 -11.21 -14.64
CA ARG A 382 13.93 -10.36 -14.53
C ARG A 382 13.94 -9.25 -15.57
N TRP A 383 13.34 -9.48 -16.73
CA TRP A 383 13.38 -8.56 -17.87
C TRP A 383 11.98 -8.24 -18.38
N ILE A 384 11.79 -6.99 -18.81
CA ILE A 384 10.52 -6.51 -19.37
C ILE A 384 10.06 -7.32 -20.58
N ASP A 385 11.00 -7.84 -21.36
CA ASP A 385 10.68 -8.66 -22.55
C ASP A 385 9.85 -9.90 -22.14
N LYS A 386 10.19 -10.54 -21.02
CA LYS A 386 9.40 -11.67 -20.48
C LYS A 386 8.04 -11.24 -19.93
N VAL A 387 7.96 -10.05 -19.34
CA VAL A 387 6.68 -9.47 -18.90
C VAL A 387 5.74 -9.28 -20.09
N LEU A 388 6.22 -8.70 -21.19
CA LEU A 388 5.45 -8.47 -22.40
C LEU A 388 4.96 -9.77 -23.05
N GLU A 389 5.84 -10.79 -23.10
CA GLU A 389 5.50 -12.12 -23.63
C GLU A 389 4.31 -12.76 -22.89
N LEU A 390 4.25 -12.60 -21.56
CA LEU A 390 3.23 -13.22 -20.72
C LEU A 390 1.95 -12.39 -20.58
N ALA A 391 2.08 -11.06 -20.67
CA ALA A 391 0.98 -10.13 -20.42
C ALA A 391 0.20 -9.74 -21.68
N LEU A 392 0.85 -9.69 -22.85
CA LEU A 392 0.18 -9.38 -24.12
C LEU A 392 -0.44 -10.64 -24.72
N GLU A 393 -1.52 -10.50 -25.49
CA GLU A 393 -2.12 -11.60 -26.22
C GLU A 393 -1.17 -12.22 -27.26
N ARG A 394 -0.27 -11.40 -27.81
CA ARG A 394 0.80 -11.81 -28.72
C ARG A 394 1.95 -10.81 -28.63
N MET A 395 3.15 -11.26 -28.95
CA MET A 395 4.28 -10.35 -29.07
C MET A 395 4.17 -9.50 -30.35
N PRO A 396 4.58 -8.21 -30.27
CA PRO A 396 4.69 -7.37 -31.45
C PRO A 396 5.75 -7.91 -32.42
N GLU A 397 5.52 -7.73 -33.71
CA GLU A 397 6.49 -8.05 -34.75
C GLU A 397 7.50 -6.88 -34.87
N ALA A 398 8.80 -7.21 -34.84
CA ALA A 398 9.85 -6.21 -34.99
C ALA A 398 9.80 -5.55 -36.36
N LEU A 399 10.05 -4.25 -36.41
CA LEU A 399 10.27 -3.55 -37.68
C LEU A 399 11.57 -4.00 -38.33
N PRO A 400 11.61 -4.13 -39.67
CA PRO A 400 12.84 -4.46 -40.40
C PRO A 400 13.95 -3.41 -40.10
N GLU A 401 15.19 -3.82 -40.16
CA GLU A 401 16.30 -2.89 -40.02
C GLU A 401 16.24 -1.80 -41.12
N PRO A 402 16.52 -0.53 -40.77
CA PRO A 402 16.48 0.54 -41.74
C PRO A 402 17.52 0.28 -42.86
N THR A 403 17.09 0.42 -44.08
CA THR A 403 18.02 0.35 -45.22
C THR A 403 19.05 1.50 -45.17
N PRO A 404 20.25 1.32 -45.73
CA PRO A 404 21.22 2.38 -45.81
C PRO A 404 20.69 3.69 -46.46
N GLU A 405 19.73 3.55 -47.40
CA GLU A 405 19.04 4.68 -48.02
C GLU A 405 18.13 5.44 -47.07
N GLU A 406 17.38 4.72 -46.23
CA GLU A 406 16.52 5.33 -45.20
C GLU A 406 17.33 6.03 -44.11
N LEU A 407 18.49 5.45 -43.72
CA LEU A 407 19.43 6.08 -42.80
C LEU A 407 20.03 7.38 -43.39
N ALA A 408 20.43 7.36 -44.67
CA ALA A 408 20.94 8.53 -45.35
C ALA A 408 19.86 9.63 -45.49
N LYS A 409 18.62 9.27 -45.76
CA LYS A 409 17.50 10.21 -45.84
C LYS A 409 17.17 10.84 -44.49
N LYS A 410 17.12 10.07 -43.39
CA LYS A 410 16.94 10.59 -42.03
C LYS A 410 18.10 11.53 -41.63
N ALA A 411 19.35 11.19 -41.95
CA ALA A 411 20.49 12.03 -41.68
C ALA A 411 20.42 13.36 -42.46
N ALA A 412 19.99 13.33 -43.71
CA ALA A 412 19.81 14.54 -44.51
C ALA A 412 18.65 15.44 -44.02
N GLU A 413 17.56 14.85 -43.56
CA GLU A 413 16.44 15.56 -42.97
C GLU A 413 16.83 16.19 -41.61
N ALA A 414 17.57 15.49 -40.77
CA ALA A 414 18.09 16.01 -39.51
C ALA A 414 19.08 17.17 -39.72
N ALA A 415 19.96 17.07 -40.74
CA ALA A 415 20.87 18.15 -41.11
C ALA A 415 20.12 19.41 -41.59
N LYS A 416 19.10 19.25 -42.43
CA LYS A 416 18.24 20.36 -42.87
C LYS A 416 17.42 21.00 -41.74
N ALA A 417 16.99 20.20 -40.72
CA ALA A 417 16.31 20.74 -39.55
C ALA A 417 17.27 21.57 -38.67
N SER A 418 18.53 21.14 -38.50
CA SER A 418 19.54 21.88 -37.74
C SER A 418 19.97 23.17 -38.45
N GLU A 419 20.07 23.17 -39.79
CA GLU A 419 20.34 24.39 -40.55
C GLU A 419 19.22 25.45 -40.46
N LYS A 420 17.95 24.98 -40.44
CA LYS A 420 16.82 25.89 -40.22
C LYS A 420 16.76 26.52 -38.84
N LEU A 421 17.18 25.80 -37.81
CA LEU A 421 17.30 26.33 -36.43
C LEU A 421 18.44 27.35 -36.33
N SER A 422 19.58 27.07 -36.94
CA SER A 422 20.73 27.99 -36.91
C SER A 422 20.51 29.26 -37.76
N SER A 423 19.73 29.17 -38.83
CA SER A 423 19.38 30.35 -39.67
C SER A 423 18.24 31.19 -39.08
N GLY A 424 17.40 30.61 -38.18
CA GLY A 424 16.33 31.34 -37.50
C GLY A 424 16.78 32.20 -36.31
N GLU A 425 17.92 31.88 -35.70
CA GLU A 425 18.51 32.69 -34.64
C GLU A 425 19.34 33.90 -35.16
N ALA A 426 19.76 33.86 -36.42
CA ALA A 426 20.51 34.97 -37.04
C ALA A 426 19.62 36.18 -37.43
N LEU A 427 18.31 36.14 -37.27
CA LEU A 427 17.37 37.21 -37.61
C LEU A 427 16.70 37.89 -36.40
N LYS A 428 17.26 37.73 -35.21
CA LYS A 428 16.81 38.44 -34.00
C LYS A 428 17.97 39.07 -33.24
N HIS A 429 18.69 39.97 -33.89
CA HIS A 429 19.50 41.00 -33.23
C HIS A 429 19.37 42.32 -33.96
#